data_fa338a776ae68320f82aef6611af43ee
#
_entry.id   fa338a776ae68320f82aef6611af43ee
#
_cell.length_a   1.000
_cell.length_b   1.000
_cell.length_c   1.000
_cell.angle_alpha   90.00
_cell.angle_beta   90.00
_cell.angle_gamma   90.00
#
_symmetry.space_group_name_H-M   'P 1'
#
loop_
_entity.id
_entity.type
_entity.pdbx_description
1 polymer ?
#
loop_
_entity_poly.entity_id
_entity_poly.type
_entity_poly.pdbx_seq_one_letter_code
_entity_poly.pdbx_strand_id
1 'polypeptide(L)'
;MDFLLFTINLSNRYSRPGRTNSTMASEIIVDCGVNRKTFYYHFEDIYALLKWMLEEETVNVVKQFDLLVDYREAVVFVMHYVRENKHLLCCVYDSMGRDEMKRFFYADFIGITRRVVQSAERRLGVHAEKQFKEFLAHFYTEAVAGLLIDEFTDKDGHDPKKAADYFTVILENSLPSVLMSVQGK
;
A
#
# COMPACT_ATOMS: atom_id res chain seq x y z
N MET A 1 -6.75 -19.57 15.61
CA MET A 1 -5.82 -19.96 14.54
C MET A 1 -4.98 -18.72 14.28
N ASP A 2 -3.67 -18.82 14.50
CA ASP A 2 -2.77 -17.66 14.41
C ASP A 2 -2.55 -17.29 12.94
N PHE A 3 -3.38 -16.37 12.42
CA PHE A 3 -3.27 -15.85 11.07
C PHE A 3 -1.92 -15.10 10.83
N LEU A 4 -1.28 -14.64 11.90
CA LEU A 4 0.07 -14.06 11.86
C LEU A 4 1.15 -15.09 11.47
N LEU A 5 1.06 -16.32 11.95
CA LEU A 5 1.93 -17.44 11.53
C LEU A 5 1.65 -17.86 10.08
N PHE A 6 0.43 -17.63 9.61
CA PHE A 6 -0.02 -17.86 8.26
C PHE A 6 0.68 -16.91 7.28
N THR A 7 0.75 -15.62 7.59
CA THR A 7 1.37 -14.58 6.77
C THR A 7 2.89 -14.70 6.68
N ILE A 8 3.56 -15.00 7.79
CA ILE A 8 5.03 -15.15 7.85
C ILE A 8 5.51 -16.37 7.03
N ASN A 9 4.75 -17.44 6.97
CA ASN A 9 5.07 -18.61 6.13
C ASN A 9 4.83 -18.36 4.63
N LEU A 10 3.92 -17.47 4.26
CA LEU A 10 3.62 -17.11 2.88
C LEU A 10 4.78 -16.35 2.21
N SER A 11 5.37 -15.36 2.88
CA SER A 11 6.41 -14.51 2.31
C SER A 11 7.69 -15.27 1.96
N ASN A 12 7.99 -16.37 2.68
CA ASN A 12 9.26 -17.10 2.54
C ASN A 12 9.26 -18.24 1.51
N ARG A 13 8.12 -18.67 0.96
CA ARG A 13 8.04 -19.91 0.17
C ARG A 13 7.63 -19.78 -1.30
N TYR A 14 7.06 -18.65 -1.75
CA TYR A 14 6.41 -18.58 -3.08
C TYR A 14 7.16 -17.75 -4.12
N SER A 15 8.28 -18.29 -4.61
CA SER A 15 9.14 -17.65 -5.61
C SER A 15 9.23 -18.46 -6.91
N ARG A 16 8.12 -18.74 -7.61
CA ARG A 16 8.18 -19.36 -8.94
C ARG A 16 7.29 -18.64 -9.94
N PRO A 17 7.83 -18.16 -11.08
CA PRO A 17 7.05 -17.49 -12.13
C PRO A 17 6.12 -18.45 -12.88
N GLY A 18 4.99 -17.96 -13.36
CA GLY A 18 4.08 -18.68 -14.29
C GLY A 18 2.91 -19.43 -13.65
N ARG A 19 2.41 -19.02 -12.47
CA ARG A 19 1.32 -19.71 -11.75
C ARG A 19 -0.03 -19.02 -11.93
N THR A 20 -1.11 -19.82 -11.94
CA THR A 20 -2.50 -19.33 -11.92
C THR A 20 -3.01 -19.13 -10.49
N ASN A 21 -4.02 -18.27 -10.31
CA ASN A 21 -4.65 -17.97 -9.00
C ASN A 21 -5.08 -19.23 -8.25
N SER A 22 -5.66 -20.19 -8.94
CA SER A 22 -6.13 -21.46 -8.36
C SER A 22 -4.97 -22.34 -7.87
N THR A 23 -3.81 -22.27 -8.53
CA THR A 23 -2.60 -22.99 -8.13
C THR A 23 -1.99 -22.34 -6.88
N MET A 24 -1.94 -21.01 -6.82
CA MET A 24 -1.43 -20.27 -5.68
C MET A 24 -2.26 -20.50 -4.42
N ALA A 25 -3.59 -20.36 -4.52
CA ALA A 25 -4.47 -20.64 -3.40
C ALA A 25 -4.32 -22.08 -2.89
N SER A 26 -4.16 -23.05 -3.79
CA SER A 26 -4.00 -24.47 -3.43
C SER A 26 -2.67 -24.72 -2.71
N GLU A 27 -1.59 -24.09 -3.11
CA GLU A 27 -0.27 -24.20 -2.47
C GLU A 27 -0.26 -23.55 -1.08
N ILE A 28 -0.84 -22.34 -0.96
CA ILE A 28 -1.02 -21.65 0.31
C ILE A 28 -1.80 -22.52 1.31
N ILE A 29 -2.91 -23.10 0.86
CA ILE A 29 -3.74 -23.98 1.65
C ILE A 29 -2.94 -25.18 2.18
N VAL A 30 -2.13 -25.81 1.31
CA VAL A 30 -1.31 -26.97 1.67
C VAL A 30 -0.20 -26.58 2.66
N ASP A 31 0.50 -25.50 2.40
CA ASP A 31 1.65 -25.07 3.21
C ASP A 31 1.25 -24.58 4.60
N CYS A 32 0.07 -23.99 4.70
CA CYS A 32 -0.46 -23.53 5.98
C CYS A 32 -1.23 -24.63 6.74
N GLY A 33 -1.33 -25.82 6.16
CA GLY A 33 -2.09 -26.93 6.76
C GLY A 33 -3.57 -26.62 6.97
N VAL A 34 -4.10 -25.65 6.20
CA VAL A 34 -5.51 -25.24 6.30
C VAL A 34 -6.35 -26.08 5.36
N ASN A 35 -7.53 -26.47 5.81
CA ASN A 35 -8.48 -27.15 4.94
C ASN A 35 -8.96 -26.17 3.84
N ARG A 36 -9.01 -26.64 2.58
CA ARG A 36 -9.50 -25.87 1.44
C ARG A 36 -10.86 -25.23 1.68
N LYS A 37 -11.77 -25.95 2.34
CA LYS A 37 -13.10 -25.46 2.70
C LYS A 37 -13.01 -24.29 3.69
N THR A 38 -12.07 -24.33 4.64
CA THR A 38 -11.83 -23.26 5.60
C THR A 38 -11.27 -22.02 4.91
N PHE A 39 -10.35 -22.16 3.95
CA PHE A 39 -9.84 -21.04 3.16
C PHE A 39 -10.98 -20.32 2.44
N TYR A 40 -11.76 -21.04 1.63
CA TYR A 40 -12.86 -20.46 0.84
C TYR A 40 -14.06 -20.00 1.67
N TYR A 41 -14.13 -20.39 2.94
CA TYR A 41 -15.09 -19.82 3.88
C TYR A 41 -14.72 -18.37 4.27
N HIS A 42 -13.42 -18.06 4.35
CA HIS A 42 -12.91 -16.74 4.76
C HIS A 42 -12.57 -15.84 3.58
N PHE A 43 -12.06 -16.41 2.49
CA PHE A 43 -11.57 -15.66 1.34
C PHE A 43 -12.11 -16.25 0.04
N GLU A 44 -12.71 -15.41 -0.78
CA GLU A 44 -13.23 -15.80 -2.09
C GLU A 44 -12.10 -16.28 -3.02
N ASP A 45 -10.96 -15.59 -2.94
CA ASP A 45 -9.76 -15.87 -3.72
C ASP A 45 -8.47 -15.39 -3.02
N ILE A 46 -7.35 -15.51 -3.72
CA ILE A 46 -6.04 -15.05 -3.22
C ILE A 46 -5.98 -13.52 -3.08
N TYR A 47 -6.74 -12.77 -3.87
CA TYR A 47 -6.77 -11.31 -3.80
C TYR A 47 -7.51 -10.83 -2.54
N ALA A 48 -8.59 -11.52 -2.19
CA ALA A 48 -9.30 -11.25 -0.94
C ALA A 48 -8.40 -11.48 0.28
N LEU A 49 -7.57 -12.52 0.26
CA LEU A 49 -6.54 -12.74 1.28
C LEU A 49 -5.50 -11.62 1.30
N LEU A 50 -4.94 -11.25 0.14
CA LEU A 50 -3.93 -10.19 0.04
C LEU A 50 -4.49 -8.85 0.54
N LYS A 51 -5.70 -8.52 0.14
CA LYS A 51 -6.38 -7.31 0.58
C LYS A 51 -6.54 -7.29 2.10
N TRP A 52 -7.01 -8.37 2.67
CA TRP A 52 -7.13 -8.50 4.12
C TRP A 52 -5.78 -8.35 4.83
N MET A 53 -4.73 -8.99 4.33
CA MET A 53 -3.37 -8.85 4.88
C MET A 53 -2.90 -7.40 4.83
N LEU A 54 -3.04 -6.73 3.68
CA LEU A 54 -2.61 -5.35 3.52
C LEU A 54 -3.41 -4.41 4.44
N GLU A 55 -4.73 -4.61 4.56
CA GLU A 55 -5.58 -3.83 5.46
C GLU A 55 -5.18 -4.03 6.92
N GLU A 56 -4.99 -5.26 7.38
CA GLU A 56 -4.66 -5.55 8.78
C GLU A 56 -3.23 -5.19 9.16
N GLU A 57 -2.25 -5.52 8.32
CA GLU A 57 -0.84 -5.40 8.66
C GLU A 57 -0.24 -4.06 8.25
N THR A 58 -0.85 -3.34 7.31
CA THR A 58 -0.32 -2.08 6.77
C THR A 58 -1.26 -0.92 6.99
N VAL A 59 -2.44 -0.96 6.39
CA VAL A 59 -3.36 0.18 6.39
C VAL A 59 -3.84 0.52 7.80
N ASN A 60 -4.18 -0.47 8.61
CA ASN A 60 -4.61 -0.25 9.99
C ASN A 60 -3.46 0.26 10.88
N VAL A 61 -2.23 -0.21 10.66
CA VAL A 61 -1.05 0.30 11.35
C VAL A 61 -0.78 1.75 10.93
N VAL A 62 -0.79 2.06 9.63
CA VAL A 62 -0.60 3.44 9.13
C VAL A 62 -1.67 4.40 9.67
N LYS A 63 -2.90 3.93 9.88
CA LYS A 63 -3.97 4.74 10.49
C LYS A 63 -3.69 5.14 11.94
N GLN A 64 -2.81 4.42 12.65
CA GLN A 64 -2.43 4.71 14.04
C GLN A 64 -1.34 5.78 14.15
N PHE A 65 -0.57 6.01 13.08
CA PHE A 65 0.39 7.10 13.05
C PHE A 65 -0.33 8.46 13.08
N ASP A 66 0.23 9.41 13.84
CA ASP A 66 -0.11 10.82 13.63
C ASP A 66 0.56 11.28 12.33
N LEU A 67 -0.17 11.11 11.22
CA LEU A 67 0.33 11.42 9.87
C LEU A 67 0.70 12.90 9.66
N LEU A 68 0.56 13.75 10.69
CA LEU A 68 1.07 15.12 10.69
C LEU A 68 2.52 15.21 11.16
N VAL A 69 2.94 14.23 11.96
CA VAL A 69 4.26 14.17 12.59
C VAL A 69 5.05 12.98 12.06
N ASP A 70 4.39 11.84 11.90
CA ASP A 70 5.02 10.53 11.68
C ASP A 70 4.84 9.99 10.25
N TYR A 71 4.48 10.86 9.27
CA TYR A 71 4.23 10.37 7.90
C TYR A 71 5.48 9.75 7.24
N ARG A 72 6.68 10.21 7.62
CA ARG A 72 7.93 9.61 7.14
C ARG A 72 8.07 8.17 7.63
N GLU A 73 7.84 7.94 8.92
CA GLU A 73 7.86 6.63 9.53
C GLU A 73 6.79 5.72 8.91
N ALA A 74 5.61 6.27 8.64
CA ALA A 74 4.54 5.55 7.97
C ALA A 74 4.93 5.13 6.54
N VAL A 75 5.56 6.01 5.76
CA VAL A 75 6.05 5.68 4.41
C VAL A 75 7.15 4.62 4.47
N VAL A 76 8.13 4.77 5.36
CA VAL A 76 9.20 3.77 5.56
C VAL A 76 8.61 2.41 5.93
N PHE A 77 7.63 2.39 6.84
CA PHE A 77 6.96 1.17 7.26
C PHE A 77 6.28 0.46 6.08
N VAL A 78 5.51 1.19 5.27
CA VAL A 78 4.82 0.62 4.09
C VAL A 78 5.82 0.09 3.06
N MET A 79 6.88 0.85 2.76
CA MET A 79 7.92 0.43 1.82
C MET A 79 8.63 -0.84 2.29
N HIS A 80 8.93 -0.92 3.59
CA HIS A 80 9.54 -2.11 4.19
C HIS A 80 8.61 -3.32 4.10
N TYR A 81 7.33 -3.15 4.43
CA TYR A 81 6.32 -4.20 4.32
C TYR A 81 6.19 -4.74 2.90
N VAL A 82 6.13 -3.85 1.90
CA VAL A 82 6.06 -4.23 0.48
C VAL A 82 7.30 -5.03 0.08
N ARG A 83 8.48 -4.64 0.54
CA ARG A 83 9.72 -5.33 0.25
C ARG A 83 9.80 -6.71 0.89
N GLU A 84 9.40 -6.84 2.15
CA GLU A 84 9.36 -8.14 2.84
C GLU A 84 8.38 -9.11 2.20
N ASN A 85 7.27 -8.60 1.67
CA ASN A 85 6.24 -9.37 0.99
C ASN A 85 6.41 -9.40 -0.55
N LYS A 86 7.59 -8.99 -1.07
CA LYS A 86 7.86 -8.85 -2.52
C LYS A 86 7.44 -10.09 -3.31
N HIS A 87 7.73 -11.28 -2.83
CA HIS A 87 7.43 -12.52 -3.55
C HIS A 87 5.92 -12.73 -3.75
N LEU A 88 5.13 -12.51 -2.69
CA LEU A 88 3.68 -12.60 -2.76
C LEU A 88 3.11 -11.54 -3.71
N LEU A 89 3.56 -10.28 -3.56
CA LEU A 89 3.13 -9.17 -4.39
C LEU A 89 3.48 -9.37 -5.86
N CYS A 90 4.68 -9.89 -6.19
CA CYS A 90 5.04 -10.24 -7.55
C CYS A 90 4.12 -11.33 -8.13
N CYS A 91 3.83 -12.39 -7.37
CA CYS A 91 2.92 -13.44 -7.82
C CYS A 91 1.52 -12.92 -8.15
N VAL A 92 1.00 -12.04 -7.29
CA VAL A 92 -0.31 -11.41 -7.50
C VAL A 92 -0.25 -10.46 -8.70
N TYR A 93 0.81 -9.66 -8.81
CA TYR A 93 1.05 -8.75 -9.93
C TYR A 93 1.11 -9.49 -11.27
N ASP A 94 1.84 -10.61 -11.35
CA ASP A 94 1.94 -11.44 -12.56
C ASP A 94 0.57 -11.99 -13.01
N SER A 95 -0.34 -12.16 -12.06
CA SER A 95 -1.68 -12.69 -12.32
C SER A 95 -2.70 -11.62 -12.69
N MET A 96 -2.70 -10.46 -12.01
CA MET A 96 -3.71 -9.40 -12.21
C MET A 96 -3.23 -8.27 -13.13
N GLY A 97 -1.91 -8.10 -13.27
CA GLY A 97 -1.30 -7.03 -14.05
C GLY A 97 -1.18 -5.70 -13.29
N ARG A 98 -0.44 -4.76 -13.92
CA ARG A 98 -0.09 -3.46 -13.31
C ARG A 98 -1.33 -2.63 -12.96
N ASP A 99 -2.30 -2.56 -13.84
CA ASP A 99 -3.45 -1.67 -13.68
C ASP A 99 -4.37 -2.11 -12.54
N GLU A 100 -4.59 -3.41 -12.38
CA GLU A 100 -5.38 -3.94 -11.27
C GLU A 100 -4.65 -3.77 -9.94
N MET A 101 -3.34 -4.07 -9.90
CA MET A 101 -2.53 -3.86 -8.71
C MET A 101 -2.50 -2.38 -8.30
N LYS A 102 -2.43 -1.48 -9.28
CA LYS A 102 -2.48 -0.04 -9.04
C LYS A 102 -3.82 0.39 -8.45
N ARG A 103 -4.93 -0.11 -9.01
CA ARG A 103 -6.29 0.13 -8.46
C ARG A 103 -6.42 -0.40 -7.03
N PHE A 104 -5.84 -1.55 -6.77
CA PHE A 104 -5.82 -2.16 -5.45
C PHE A 104 -5.14 -1.24 -4.42
N PHE A 105 -3.88 -0.85 -4.65
CA PHE A 105 -3.17 0.09 -3.76
C PHE A 105 -3.87 1.45 -3.66
N TYR A 106 -4.39 1.95 -4.78
CA TYR A 106 -5.12 3.21 -4.81
C TYR A 106 -6.33 3.18 -3.86
N ALA A 107 -7.14 2.13 -3.90
CA ALA A 107 -8.34 2.00 -3.07
C ALA A 107 -8.00 2.03 -1.56
N ASP A 108 -6.87 1.41 -1.18
CA ASP A 108 -6.44 1.34 0.21
C ASP A 108 -5.82 2.64 0.72
N PHE A 109 -5.08 3.36 -0.14
CA PHE A 109 -4.34 4.56 0.28
C PHE A 109 -5.07 5.89 0.10
N ILE A 110 -6.11 5.99 -0.76
CA ILE A 110 -6.82 7.25 -1.00
C ILE A 110 -7.42 7.87 0.26
N GLY A 111 -7.92 7.06 1.18
CA GLY A 111 -8.44 7.53 2.46
C GLY A 111 -7.36 8.12 3.37
N ILE A 112 -6.13 7.61 3.29
CA ILE A 112 -4.97 8.08 4.05
C ILE A 112 -4.53 9.45 3.49
N THR A 113 -4.34 9.55 2.19
CA THR A 113 -3.89 10.79 1.54
C THR A 113 -4.90 11.92 1.70
N ARG A 114 -6.21 11.65 1.67
CA ARG A 114 -7.25 12.64 2.02
C ARG A 114 -7.05 13.21 3.41
N ARG A 115 -6.78 12.37 4.40
CA ARG A 115 -6.51 12.82 5.78
C ARG A 115 -5.25 13.66 5.88
N VAL A 116 -4.19 13.28 5.18
CA VAL A 116 -2.94 14.06 5.12
C VAL A 116 -3.21 15.46 4.55
N VAL A 117 -3.91 15.58 3.41
CA VAL A 117 -4.26 16.87 2.79
C VAL A 117 -5.13 17.73 3.72
N GLN A 118 -6.18 17.15 4.32
CA GLN A 118 -7.06 17.86 5.25
C GLN A 118 -6.35 18.32 6.52
N SER A 119 -5.41 17.52 7.00
CA SER A 119 -4.63 17.84 8.18
C SER A 119 -3.62 18.94 7.90
N ALA A 120 -2.97 18.92 6.73
CA ALA A 120 -2.09 20.00 6.28
C ALA A 120 -2.87 21.33 6.14
N GLU A 121 -4.05 21.31 5.53
CA GLU A 121 -4.94 22.47 5.41
C GLU A 121 -5.25 23.11 6.79
N ARG A 122 -5.67 22.27 7.75
CA ARG A 122 -5.99 22.72 9.12
C ARG A 122 -4.77 23.32 9.83
N ARG A 123 -3.60 22.68 9.70
CA ARG A 123 -2.36 23.12 10.36
C ARG A 123 -1.85 24.44 9.79
N LEU A 124 -2.04 24.67 8.50
CA LEU A 124 -1.67 25.93 7.84
C LEU A 124 -2.68 27.05 8.10
N GLY A 125 -3.88 26.73 8.60
CA GLY A 125 -4.94 27.71 8.77
C GLY A 125 -5.46 28.28 7.45
N VAL A 126 -5.27 27.55 6.34
CA VAL A 126 -5.74 27.93 5.00
C VAL A 126 -7.05 27.21 4.66
N HIS A 127 -7.77 27.73 3.67
CA HIS A 127 -8.97 27.10 3.17
C HIS A 127 -8.85 26.91 1.65
N ALA A 128 -8.77 25.64 1.23
CA ALA A 128 -8.73 25.28 -0.17
C ALA A 128 -10.08 24.70 -0.64
N GLU A 129 -10.41 24.92 -1.90
CA GLU A 129 -11.63 24.38 -2.49
C GLU A 129 -11.66 22.84 -2.38
N LYS A 130 -12.86 22.28 -2.13
CA LYS A 130 -13.03 20.82 -1.98
C LYS A 130 -12.49 20.04 -3.17
N GLN A 131 -12.77 20.53 -4.38
CA GLN A 131 -12.33 19.89 -5.62
C GLN A 131 -10.79 19.84 -5.72
N PHE A 132 -10.12 20.91 -5.31
CA PHE A 132 -8.66 20.95 -5.29
C PHE A 132 -8.05 20.00 -4.26
N LYS A 133 -8.64 19.90 -3.06
CA LYS A 133 -8.20 18.92 -2.04
C LYS A 133 -8.36 17.47 -2.52
N GLU A 134 -9.47 17.15 -3.18
CA GLU A 134 -9.66 15.83 -3.78
C GLU A 134 -8.63 15.58 -4.89
N PHE A 135 -8.34 16.56 -5.75
CA PHE A 135 -7.29 16.43 -6.76
C PHE A 135 -5.92 16.15 -6.14
N LEU A 136 -5.53 16.87 -5.09
CA LEU A 136 -4.27 16.62 -4.38
C LEU A 136 -4.22 15.21 -3.77
N ALA A 137 -5.31 14.76 -3.14
CA ALA A 137 -5.40 13.42 -2.59
C ALA A 137 -5.23 12.36 -3.69
N HIS A 138 -5.89 12.52 -4.83
CA HIS A 138 -5.70 11.67 -6.01
C HIS A 138 -4.26 11.68 -6.50
N PHE A 139 -3.68 12.85 -6.69
CA PHE A 139 -2.31 13.03 -7.19
C PHE A 139 -1.27 12.28 -6.33
N TYR A 140 -1.32 12.48 -5.02
CA TYR A 140 -0.39 11.79 -4.12
C TYR A 140 -0.69 10.29 -4.01
N THR A 141 -1.95 9.86 -4.08
CA THR A 141 -2.30 8.43 -4.08
C THR A 141 -1.77 7.72 -5.32
N GLU A 142 -1.88 8.35 -6.49
CA GLU A 142 -1.33 7.84 -7.75
C GLU A 142 0.20 7.67 -7.67
N ALA A 143 0.89 8.65 -7.08
CA ALA A 143 2.33 8.57 -6.86
C ALA A 143 2.70 7.45 -5.91
N VAL A 144 2.01 7.32 -4.76
CA VAL A 144 2.23 6.24 -3.79
C VAL A 144 2.00 4.87 -4.43
N ALA A 145 0.87 4.67 -5.11
CA ALA A 145 0.55 3.40 -5.75
C ALA A 145 1.61 3.00 -6.80
N GLY A 146 2.11 3.96 -7.58
CA GLY A 146 3.20 3.75 -8.53
C GLY A 146 4.49 3.34 -7.85
N LEU A 147 4.93 4.07 -6.82
CA LEU A 147 6.16 3.79 -6.07
C LEU A 147 6.10 2.42 -5.38
N LEU A 148 4.95 2.02 -4.84
CA LEU A 148 4.79 0.71 -4.20
C LEU A 148 4.94 -0.43 -5.23
N ILE A 149 4.40 -0.27 -6.43
CA ILE A 149 4.57 -1.25 -7.51
C ILE A 149 6.04 -1.33 -7.92
N ASP A 150 6.68 -0.20 -8.12
CA ASP A 150 8.07 -0.13 -8.53
C ASP A 150 8.99 -0.77 -7.49
N GLU A 151 8.69 -0.63 -6.18
CA GLU A 151 9.48 -1.22 -5.09
C GLU A 151 9.62 -2.75 -5.19
N PHE A 152 8.54 -3.46 -5.53
CA PHE A 152 8.62 -4.92 -5.63
C PHE A 152 8.86 -5.45 -7.05
N THR A 153 8.60 -4.65 -8.11
CA THR A 153 8.88 -5.04 -9.50
C THR A 153 10.29 -4.68 -9.96
N ASP A 154 10.94 -3.74 -9.27
CA ASP A 154 12.28 -3.28 -9.62
C ASP A 154 13.32 -4.39 -9.44
N LYS A 155 14.13 -4.60 -10.49
CA LYS A 155 15.23 -5.57 -10.52
C LYS A 155 16.54 -4.96 -10.05
N ASP A 156 16.67 -3.64 -10.08
CA ASP A 156 17.92 -2.93 -9.82
C ASP A 156 18.14 -2.63 -8.32
N GLY A 157 17.14 -2.93 -7.48
CA GLY A 157 17.28 -2.94 -6.03
C GLY A 157 17.48 -1.55 -5.43
N HIS A 158 16.65 -0.58 -5.80
CA HIS A 158 16.64 0.72 -5.14
C HIS A 158 16.52 0.59 -3.62
N ASP A 159 17.15 1.50 -2.90
CA ASP A 159 17.04 1.56 -1.45
C ASP A 159 15.66 2.10 -1.04
N PRO A 160 14.79 1.28 -0.41
CA PRO A 160 13.44 1.71 -0.02
C PRO A 160 13.44 2.93 0.88
N LYS A 161 14.48 3.06 1.71
CA LYS A 161 14.65 4.19 2.61
C LYS A 161 14.88 5.48 1.83
N LYS A 162 15.68 5.43 0.76
CA LYS A 162 15.88 6.60 -0.12
C LYS A 162 14.61 6.99 -0.86
N ALA A 163 13.86 6.03 -1.36
CA ALA A 163 12.57 6.30 -2.01
C ALA A 163 11.59 6.96 -1.04
N ALA A 164 11.50 6.46 0.20
CA ALA A 164 10.71 7.07 1.27
C ALA A 164 11.19 8.48 1.62
N ASP A 165 12.51 8.69 1.73
CA ASP A 165 13.09 10.00 2.01
C ASP A 165 12.77 11.01 0.89
N TYR A 166 12.89 10.62 -0.38
CA TYR A 166 12.57 11.49 -1.52
C TYR A 166 11.07 11.84 -1.57
N PHE A 167 10.21 10.83 -1.40
CA PHE A 167 8.77 11.07 -1.33
C PHE A 167 8.40 12.02 -0.19
N THR A 168 8.98 11.82 0.97
CA THR A 168 8.81 12.66 2.16
C THR A 168 9.20 14.10 1.88
N VAL A 169 10.42 14.33 1.34
CA VAL A 169 10.89 15.67 0.99
C VAL A 169 9.97 16.37 -0.01
N ILE A 170 9.49 15.62 -1.02
CA ILE A 170 8.53 16.17 -2.00
C ILE A 170 7.22 16.55 -1.31
N LEU A 171 6.65 15.68 -0.50
CA LEU A 171 5.38 15.91 0.19
C LEU A 171 5.46 17.12 1.13
N GLU A 172 6.52 17.20 1.95
CA GLU A 172 6.75 18.29 2.91
C GLU A 172 6.85 19.67 2.27
N ASN A 173 7.46 19.75 1.10
CA ASN A 173 7.70 21.03 0.46
C ASN A 173 6.59 21.40 -0.53
N SER A 174 6.01 20.42 -1.23
CA SER A 174 4.99 20.70 -2.24
C SER A 174 3.60 20.90 -1.63
N LEU A 175 3.15 20.04 -0.71
CA LEU A 175 1.78 20.11 -0.20
C LEU A 175 1.46 21.44 0.51
N PRO A 176 2.29 21.95 1.44
CA PRO A 176 2.05 23.26 2.04
C PRO A 176 2.08 24.39 1.02
N SER A 177 3.06 24.37 0.10
CA SER A 177 3.22 25.41 -0.92
C SER A 177 2.01 25.54 -1.83
N VAL A 178 1.49 24.39 -2.31
CA VAL A 178 0.33 24.41 -3.21
C VAL A 178 -0.97 24.76 -2.48
N LEU A 179 -1.14 24.34 -1.21
CA LEU A 179 -2.29 24.73 -0.41
C LEU A 179 -2.30 26.25 -0.14
N MET A 180 -1.15 26.85 0.17
CA MET A 180 -1.02 28.30 0.36
C MET A 180 -1.26 29.08 -0.96
N SER A 181 -0.85 28.55 -2.11
CA SER A 181 -0.97 29.23 -3.40
C SER A 181 -2.38 29.39 -3.91
N VAL A 182 -3.34 28.62 -3.40
CA VAL A 182 -4.77 28.66 -3.79
C VAL A 182 -5.65 29.38 -2.77
N GLN A 183 -5.07 29.90 -1.70
CA GLN A 183 -5.77 30.69 -0.71
C GLN A 183 -6.25 32.01 -1.34
N GLY A 184 -7.57 32.21 -1.42
CA GLY A 184 -8.15 33.49 -1.88
C GLY A 184 -8.40 33.59 -3.40
N LYS A 185 -8.44 32.47 -4.13
CA LYS A 185 -8.94 32.47 -5.52
C LYS A 185 -10.39 32.01 -5.59
#